data_965d0d963834fbb6d10226fc3712e889
#
_entry.id   965d0d963834fbb6d10226fc3712e889
#
_cell.length_a   1.000
_cell.length_b   1.000
_cell.length_c   1.000
_cell.angle_alpha   90.00
_cell.angle_beta   90.00
_cell.angle_gamma   90.00
#
_symmetry.space_group_name_H-M   'P 1'
#
loop_
_entity.id
_entity.type
_entity.pdbx_description
1 polymer ?
#
loop_
_entity_poly.entity_id
_entity_poly.type
_entity_poly.pdbx_seq_one_letter_code
_entity_poly.pdbx_strand_id
1 'polypeptide(L)'
;MTVRLLTNIGRLWTGNEVLSNAAILVHNDRIAWVGRAPDLPQSVPGVVDDIVDVDHVENLGGALVTPGLIDAHTHPVYAGNRYAELAIRTGGSSAASITAAGGGVGSTVTVTRGTDPWTLCNGVRERLRGWLLSGTTTVEAKTGYHLTRDGELADVRLLRELEKEPMMPRVHVTFLAAHVVPPEYFGRQREYVEAVGAWCADAAAAGADSVDVYCDEGHFTTEEARWVLASGRNVGLLPRIHAGLFSRRGAVQLAAELGCASADGLHHMSDEDIAIMSRYGVPAVVSPATALQRGHLPPVRQMIKHGVQIALGSDHNPGFCGITSMSLVIAMAVAAFGMSVNDALRAATLGGATVLGAPDRGVLAPGRLADIVQWDADHEGAFAWSFGLKPRRVWRGGTPVQ
;
A
#
# COMPACT_ATOMS: atom_id res chain seq x y z
N MET A 1 -14.25 -26.31 -10.08
CA MET A 1 -14.33 -25.66 -8.75
C MET A 1 -13.30 -26.36 -7.89
N THR A 2 -12.52 -25.63 -7.11
CA THR A 2 -11.44 -26.21 -6.29
C THR A 2 -11.72 -25.93 -4.82
N VAL A 3 -11.73 -27.00 -4.00
CA VAL A 3 -11.86 -26.92 -2.55
C VAL A 3 -10.55 -27.32 -1.90
N ARG A 4 -10.00 -26.45 -1.06
CA ARG A 4 -8.71 -26.63 -0.38
C ARG A 4 -8.89 -26.49 1.12
N LEU A 5 -8.34 -27.43 1.87
CA LEU A 5 -8.32 -27.40 3.34
C LEU A 5 -6.88 -27.20 3.84
N LEU A 6 -6.65 -26.08 4.51
CA LEU A 6 -5.40 -25.78 5.21
C LEU A 6 -5.56 -26.20 6.68
N THR A 7 -4.71 -27.11 7.13
CA THR A 7 -4.79 -27.73 8.46
C THR A 7 -3.52 -27.54 9.27
N ASN A 8 -3.56 -27.90 10.55
CA ASN A 8 -2.41 -27.83 11.46
C ASN A 8 -1.78 -26.41 11.45
N ILE A 9 -2.64 -25.40 11.60
CA ILE A 9 -2.25 -24.02 11.79
C ILE A 9 -2.06 -23.79 13.29
N GLY A 10 -0.82 -23.62 13.74
CA GLY A 10 -0.52 -23.43 15.16
C GLY A 10 -1.12 -22.14 15.70
N ARG A 11 -0.90 -21.04 14.98
CA ARG A 11 -1.47 -19.71 15.27
C ARG A 11 -1.99 -19.06 13.99
N LEU A 12 -3.23 -18.62 14.04
CA LEU A 12 -3.90 -17.91 12.96
C LEU A 12 -4.23 -16.48 13.40
N TRP A 13 -3.55 -15.49 12.85
CA TRP A 13 -3.96 -14.10 12.93
C TRP A 13 -5.03 -13.84 11.87
N THR A 14 -6.27 -13.64 12.27
CA THR A 14 -7.39 -13.48 11.30
C THR A 14 -7.50 -12.06 10.73
N GLY A 15 -6.77 -11.09 11.30
CA GLY A 15 -6.95 -9.65 11.08
C GLY A 15 -7.66 -8.95 12.23
N ASN A 16 -8.38 -9.70 13.08
CA ASN A 16 -9.10 -9.21 14.25
C ASN A 16 -8.67 -9.91 15.55
N GLU A 17 -8.38 -11.20 15.49
CA GLU A 17 -8.06 -12.03 16.63
C GLU A 17 -7.01 -13.09 16.26
N VAL A 18 -6.51 -13.78 17.28
CA VAL A 18 -5.62 -14.94 17.12
C VAL A 18 -6.35 -16.20 17.54
N LEU A 19 -6.41 -17.18 16.63
CA LEU A 19 -6.91 -18.53 16.92
C LEU A 19 -5.73 -19.51 17.02
N SER A 20 -5.76 -20.39 18.03
CA SER A 20 -4.80 -21.50 18.16
C SER A 20 -5.39 -22.79 17.61
N ASN A 21 -4.54 -23.66 17.05
CA ASN A 21 -4.96 -24.91 16.45
C ASN A 21 -6.12 -24.72 15.46
N ALA A 22 -5.84 -23.94 14.41
CA ALA A 22 -6.86 -23.50 13.45
C ALA A 22 -6.82 -24.30 12.14
N ALA A 23 -7.90 -24.16 11.37
CA ALA A 23 -8.00 -24.60 9.98
C ALA A 23 -8.75 -23.57 9.13
N ILE A 24 -8.51 -23.60 7.81
CA ILE A 24 -9.17 -22.75 6.82
C ILE A 24 -9.65 -23.63 5.68
N LEU A 25 -10.93 -23.51 5.32
CA LEU A 25 -11.48 -24.09 4.09
C LEU A 25 -11.63 -23.00 3.04
N VAL A 26 -11.05 -23.23 1.88
CA VAL A 26 -11.08 -22.32 0.73
C VAL A 26 -11.90 -22.96 -0.38
N HIS A 27 -12.80 -22.21 -0.98
CA HIS A 27 -13.56 -22.59 -2.17
C HIS A 27 -13.28 -21.59 -3.29
N ASN A 28 -12.64 -22.07 -4.35
CA ASN A 28 -12.11 -21.25 -5.45
C ASN A 28 -11.17 -20.14 -4.92
N ASP A 29 -11.59 -18.87 -5.03
CA ASP A 29 -10.80 -17.71 -4.60
C ASP A 29 -11.20 -17.15 -3.22
N ARG A 30 -12.17 -17.80 -2.52
CA ARG A 30 -12.74 -17.27 -1.28
C ARG A 30 -12.63 -18.25 -0.12
N ILE A 31 -12.60 -17.70 1.08
CA ILE A 31 -12.68 -18.46 2.33
C ILE A 31 -14.13 -18.93 2.50
N ALA A 32 -14.34 -20.24 2.58
CA ALA A 32 -15.63 -20.84 2.87
C ALA A 32 -15.85 -20.97 4.37
N TRP A 33 -14.80 -21.32 5.11
CA TRP A 33 -14.84 -21.46 6.57
C TRP A 33 -13.45 -21.17 7.16
N VAL A 34 -13.43 -20.65 8.39
CA VAL A 34 -12.23 -20.45 9.19
C VAL A 34 -12.58 -20.54 10.67
N GLY A 35 -11.76 -21.25 11.44
CA GLY A 35 -12.01 -21.46 12.87
C GLY A 35 -10.98 -22.38 13.52
N ARG A 36 -11.26 -22.82 14.74
CA ARG A 36 -10.42 -23.81 15.41
C ARG A 36 -10.60 -25.17 14.74
N ALA A 37 -9.55 -25.94 14.58
CA ALA A 37 -9.60 -27.23 13.90
C ALA A 37 -10.63 -28.23 14.50
N PRO A 38 -10.82 -28.31 15.83
CA PRO A 38 -11.86 -29.17 16.40
C PRO A 38 -13.29 -28.76 16.03
N ASP A 39 -13.51 -27.50 15.61
CA ASP A 39 -14.82 -26.94 15.28
C ASP A 39 -15.10 -27.02 13.75
N LEU A 40 -14.21 -27.67 12.97
CA LEU A 40 -14.37 -27.83 11.53
C LEU A 40 -15.60 -28.67 11.24
N PRO A 41 -16.59 -28.17 10.48
CA PRO A 41 -17.81 -28.92 10.19
C PRO A 41 -17.54 -30.08 9.23
N GLN A 42 -18.30 -31.13 9.33
CA GLN A 42 -18.22 -32.28 8.40
C GLN A 42 -18.64 -31.92 6.98
N SER A 43 -19.51 -30.93 6.82
CA SER A 43 -19.95 -30.42 5.53
C SER A 43 -20.13 -28.92 5.56
N VAL A 44 -19.97 -28.28 4.39
CA VAL A 44 -20.24 -26.84 4.20
C VAL A 44 -21.20 -26.71 3.01
N PRO A 45 -22.47 -26.34 3.23
CA PRO A 45 -23.49 -26.28 2.20
C PRO A 45 -23.06 -25.43 0.98
N GLY A 46 -23.20 -25.99 -0.22
CA GLY A 46 -22.82 -25.35 -1.47
C GLY A 46 -21.30 -25.29 -1.75
N VAL A 47 -20.49 -25.92 -0.89
CA VAL A 47 -19.03 -26.00 -1.02
C VAL A 47 -18.57 -27.45 -1.08
N VAL A 48 -18.87 -28.24 -0.06
CA VAL A 48 -18.50 -29.65 0.05
C VAL A 48 -19.51 -30.38 0.89
N ASP A 49 -19.95 -31.59 0.41
CA ASP A 49 -20.91 -32.41 1.09
C ASP A 49 -20.28 -33.22 2.25
N ASP A 50 -19.02 -33.62 2.10
CA ASP A 50 -18.19 -34.17 3.17
C ASP A 50 -16.78 -33.57 3.11
N ILE A 51 -16.24 -33.15 4.26
CA ILE A 51 -14.93 -32.53 4.37
C ILE A 51 -13.77 -33.43 3.96
N VAL A 52 -14.01 -34.74 3.87
CA VAL A 52 -13.02 -35.71 3.37
C VAL A 52 -12.89 -35.69 1.84
N ASP A 53 -13.86 -35.12 1.13
CA ASP A 53 -13.91 -35.05 -0.34
C ASP A 53 -13.31 -33.76 -0.91
N VAL A 54 -12.54 -32.99 -0.11
CA VAL A 54 -11.85 -31.81 -0.60
C VAL A 54 -10.74 -32.17 -1.59
N ASP A 55 -10.54 -31.32 -2.63
CA ASP A 55 -9.55 -31.59 -3.68
C ASP A 55 -8.11 -31.59 -3.16
N HIS A 56 -7.82 -30.74 -2.16
CA HIS A 56 -6.48 -30.58 -1.60
C HIS A 56 -6.52 -30.43 -0.09
N VAL A 57 -5.70 -31.21 0.60
CA VAL A 57 -5.43 -31.03 2.04
C VAL A 57 -3.96 -30.66 2.22
N GLU A 58 -3.71 -29.52 2.85
CA GLU A 58 -2.36 -29.02 3.11
C GLU A 58 -2.11 -28.87 4.62
N ASN A 59 -1.11 -29.59 5.12
CA ASN A 59 -0.65 -29.48 6.51
C ASN A 59 0.39 -28.34 6.61
N LEU A 60 0.13 -27.34 7.46
CA LEU A 60 0.97 -26.16 7.62
C LEU A 60 1.99 -26.28 8.77
N GLY A 61 2.09 -27.47 9.40
CA GLY A 61 3.17 -27.80 10.32
C GLY A 61 3.22 -26.98 11.62
N GLY A 62 2.09 -26.51 12.10
CA GLY A 62 2.01 -25.68 13.31
C GLY A 62 2.46 -24.22 13.13
N ALA A 63 2.65 -23.77 11.90
CA ALA A 63 3.15 -22.43 11.61
C ALA A 63 2.13 -21.31 11.91
N LEU A 64 2.65 -20.06 11.96
CA LEU A 64 1.86 -18.85 11.96
C LEU A 64 1.27 -18.62 10.56
N VAL A 65 -0.03 -18.29 10.51
CA VAL A 65 -0.74 -17.89 9.29
C VAL A 65 -1.40 -16.53 9.50
N THR A 66 -1.39 -15.70 8.46
CA THR A 66 -2.04 -14.38 8.43
C THR A 66 -2.80 -14.17 7.14
N PRO A 67 -3.68 -13.15 7.05
CA PRO A 67 -4.09 -12.59 5.76
C PRO A 67 -2.86 -12.18 4.95
N GLY A 68 -3.00 -12.15 3.64
CA GLY A 68 -2.03 -11.49 2.77
C GLY A 68 -1.80 -10.05 3.21
N LEU A 69 -0.54 -9.63 3.31
CA LEU A 69 -0.19 -8.27 3.68
C LEU A 69 -0.56 -7.29 2.56
N ILE A 70 -0.82 -6.05 2.94
CA ILE A 70 -1.22 -4.96 2.05
C ILE A 70 -0.22 -3.82 2.20
N ASP A 71 0.37 -3.39 1.09
CA ASP A 71 1.19 -2.18 1.02
C ASP A 71 0.30 -1.02 0.54
N ALA A 72 0.02 -0.08 1.43
CA ALA A 72 -0.97 0.96 1.18
C ALA A 72 -0.41 2.22 0.51
N HIS A 73 0.90 2.26 0.18
CA HIS A 73 1.54 3.43 -0.43
C HIS A 73 2.85 3.06 -1.12
N THR A 74 2.86 3.06 -2.46
CA THR A 74 4.07 2.78 -3.25
C THR A 74 4.10 3.55 -4.57
N HIS A 75 5.30 3.69 -5.14
CA HIS A 75 5.55 4.31 -6.45
C HIS A 75 6.34 3.35 -7.36
N PRO A 76 5.75 2.25 -7.85
CA PRO A 76 6.51 1.22 -8.56
C PRO A 76 6.86 1.56 -10.00
N VAL A 77 6.21 2.58 -10.62
CA VAL A 77 6.37 2.90 -12.03
C VAL A 77 7.47 3.95 -12.21
N TYR A 78 8.71 3.48 -12.28
CA TYR A 78 9.87 4.33 -12.53
C TYR A 78 11.00 3.54 -13.19
N ALA A 79 11.94 4.25 -13.81
CA ALA A 79 13.23 3.73 -14.26
C ALA A 79 14.39 4.41 -13.54
N GLY A 80 15.53 3.74 -13.48
CA GLY A 80 16.73 4.22 -12.79
C GLY A 80 16.63 4.15 -11.27
N ASN A 81 17.55 4.84 -10.61
CA ASN A 81 17.60 5.00 -9.16
C ASN A 81 18.30 6.30 -8.80
N ARG A 82 18.18 6.72 -7.53
CA ARG A 82 18.83 7.92 -7.01
C ARG A 82 19.82 7.58 -5.89
N TYR A 83 20.54 6.47 -5.98
CA TYR A 83 21.49 6.03 -4.94
C TYR A 83 22.58 7.06 -4.64
N ALA A 84 23.05 7.80 -5.68
CA ALA A 84 24.03 8.84 -5.50
C ALA A 84 23.55 9.99 -4.58
N GLU A 85 22.23 10.28 -4.57
CA GLU A 85 21.67 11.29 -3.67
C GLU A 85 21.72 10.89 -2.20
N LEU A 86 21.76 9.58 -1.90
CA LEU A 86 21.80 9.11 -0.52
C LEU A 86 23.07 9.59 0.19
N ALA A 87 24.24 9.52 -0.48
CA ALA A 87 25.50 10.01 0.07
C ALA A 87 25.46 11.54 0.28
N ILE A 88 24.83 12.28 -0.63
CA ILE A 88 24.68 13.74 -0.53
C ILE A 88 23.78 14.12 0.65
N ARG A 89 22.65 13.41 0.83
CA ARG A 89 21.74 13.63 1.96
C ARG A 89 22.37 13.28 3.31
N THR A 90 23.07 12.16 3.41
CA THR A 90 23.78 11.77 4.65
C THR A 90 24.92 12.73 4.97
N GLY A 91 25.46 13.44 3.97
CA GLY A 91 26.41 14.55 4.15
C GLY A 91 25.77 15.88 4.60
N GLY A 92 24.44 15.90 4.85
CA GLY A 92 23.73 17.08 5.39
C GLY A 92 23.12 18.02 4.35
N SER A 93 23.13 17.68 3.07
CA SER A 93 22.49 18.50 2.03
C SER A 93 20.97 18.40 2.10
N SER A 94 20.29 19.54 1.94
CA SER A 94 18.84 19.61 1.93
C SER A 94 18.23 19.02 0.65
N ALA A 95 16.97 18.58 0.70
CA ALA A 95 16.23 18.14 -0.48
C ALA A 95 16.16 19.26 -1.54
N ALA A 96 16.01 20.52 -1.11
CA ALA A 96 15.98 21.67 -2.01
C ALA A 96 17.31 21.85 -2.77
N SER A 97 18.47 21.69 -2.08
CA SER A 97 19.78 21.81 -2.74
C SER A 97 20.03 20.66 -3.72
N ILE A 98 19.58 19.44 -3.41
CA ILE A 98 19.65 18.29 -4.31
C ILE A 98 18.81 18.54 -5.56
N THR A 99 17.58 19.04 -5.40
CA THR A 99 16.70 19.38 -6.53
C THR A 99 17.29 20.49 -7.40
N ALA A 100 17.85 21.54 -6.78
CA ALA A 100 18.52 22.64 -7.51
C ALA A 100 19.74 22.16 -8.32
N ALA A 101 20.39 21.07 -7.87
CA ALA A 101 21.50 20.42 -8.60
C ALA A 101 21.03 19.43 -9.67
N GLY A 102 19.73 19.37 -9.99
CA GLY A 102 19.16 18.49 -11.01
C GLY A 102 18.80 17.08 -10.51
N GLY A 103 18.83 16.86 -9.20
CA GLY A 103 18.36 15.63 -8.54
C GLY A 103 16.87 15.64 -8.19
N GLY A 104 16.48 14.77 -7.27
CA GLY A 104 15.11 14.67 -6.77
C GLY A 104 14.16 14.00 -7.76
N VAL A 105 12.87 14.28 -7.61
CA VAL A 105 11.81 13.69 -8.45
C VAL A 105 12.02 13.98 -9.94
N GLY A 106 12.49 15.18 -10.27
CA GLY A 106 12.74 15.60 -11.66
C GLY A 106 13.76 14.71 -12.38
N SER A 107 14.81 14.24 -11.69
CA SER A 107 15.78 13.31 -12.29
C SER A 107 15.13 11.97 -12.63
N THR A 108 14.27 11.45 -11.74
CA THR A 108 13.49 10.23 -12.03
C THR A 108 12.54 10.42 -13.23
N VAL A 109 11.86 11.56 -13.30
CA VAL A 109 10.99 11.91 -14.45
C VAL A 109 11.78 11.85 -15.76
N THR A 110 12.96 12.48 -15.79
CA THR A 110 13.82 12.47 -16.98
C THR A 110 14.21 11.07 -17.42
N VAL A 111 14.66 10.23 -16.47
CA VAL A 111 15.07 8.85 -16.76
C VAL A 111 13.87 8.00 -17.16
N THR A 112 12.74 8.12 -16.48
CA THR A 112 11.54 7.33 -16.78
C THR A 112 11.01 7.65 -18.18
N ARG A 113 10.90 8.93 -18.54
CA ARG A 113 10.47 9.37 -19.88
C ARG A 113 11.43 8.92 -21.00
N GLY A 114 12.73 8.80 -20.70
CA GLY A 114 13.75 8.36 -21.64
C GLY A 114 13.91 6.83 -21.76
N THR A 115 13.24 6.08 -20.89
CA THR A 115 13.34 4.60 -20.87
C THR A 115 12.34 4.00 -21.84
N ASP A 116 12.77 2.99 -22.60
CA ASP A 116 11.88 2.28 -23.50
C ASP A 116 10.79 1.51 -22.73
N PRO A 117 9.58 1.35 -23.31
CA PRO A 117 8.44 0.76 -22.64
C PRO A 117 8.66 -0.68 -22.13
N TRP A 118 9.48 -1.48 -22.83
CA TRP A 118 9.75 -2.87 -22.45
C TRP A 118 10.60 -2.91 -21.17
N THR A 119 11.66 -2.12 -21.11
CA THR A 119 12.54 -2.00 -19.92
C THR A 119 11.76 -1.48 -18.71
N LEU A 120 10.93 -0.45 -18.88
CA LEU A 120 10.07 0.07 -17.81
C LEU A 120 9.10 -1.00 -17.32
N CYS A 121 8.40 -1.68 -18.24
CA CYS A 121 7.46 -2.75 -17.90
C CYS A 121 8.11 -3.88 -17.11
N ASN A 122 9.30 -4.35 -17.53
CA ASN A 122 10.01 -5.40 -16.81
C ASN A 122 10.43 -4.96 -15.40
N GLY A 123 10.91 -3.73 -15.24
CA GLY A 123 11.27 -3.20 -13.93
C GLY A 123 10.05 -3.13 -12.98
N VAL A 124 8.89 -2.71 -13.47
CA VAL A 124 7.64 -2.71 -12.69
C VAL A 124 7.20 -4.13 -12.35
N ARG A 125 7.26 -5.05 -13.33
CA ARG A 125 6.92 -6.47 -13.14
C ARG A 125 7.74 -7.12 -12.03
N GLU A 126 9.05 -6.92 -12.03
CA GLU A 126 9.95 -7.47 -11.02
C GLU A 126 9.65 -6.92 -9.62
N ARG A 127 9.35 -5.62 -9.50
CA ARG A 127 8.96 -5.01 -8.22
C ARG A 127 7.66 -5.63 -7.71
N LEU A 128 6.61 -5.72 -8.54
CA LEU A 128 5.33 -6.31 -8.16
C LEU A 128 5.48 -7.77 -7.72
N ARG A 129 6.28 -8.55 -8.44
CA ARG A 129 6.64 -9.92 -8.02
C ARG A 129 7.33 -9.97 -6.66
N GLY A 130 8.24 -9.03 -6.41
CA GLY A 130 8.95 -8.92 -5.13
C GLY A 130 7.98 -8.76 -3.95
N TRP A 131 6.94 -7.94 -4.10
CA TRP A 131 5.88 -7.83 -3.07
C TRP A 131 5.15 -9.14 -2.85
N LEU A 132 4.67 -9.79 -3.91
CA LEU A 132 3.92 -11.03 -3.77
C LEU A 132 4.76 -12.14 -3.11
N LEU A 133 6.00 -12.31 -3.56
CA LEU A 133 6.93 -13.30 -2.99
C LEU A 133 7.33 -13.01 -1.55
N SER A 134 7.16 -11.78 -1.07
CA SER A 134 7.37 -11.39 0.33
C SER A 134 6.10 -11.47 1.20
N GLY A 135 4.99 -12.00 0.67
CA GLY A 135 3.74 -12.16 1.39
C GLY A 135 2.77 -10.98 1.28
N THR A 136 3.05 -10.02 0.40
CA THR A 136 2.18 -8.86 0.14
C THR A 136 1.29 -9.15 -1.06
N THR A 137 0.02 -9.42 -0.83
CA THR A 137 -0.93 -9.86 -1.87
C THR A 137 -1.69 -8.70 -2.52
N THR A 138 -1.65 -7.51 -1.93
CA THR A 138 -2.24 -6.29 -2.49
C THR A 138 -1.27 -5.13 -2.33
N VAL A 139 -1.10 -4.34 -3.40
CA VAL A 139 -0.21 -3.18 -3.45
C VAL A 139 -0.97 -1.98 -4.01
N GLU A 140 -0.91 -0.87 -3.33
CA GLU A 140 -1.29 0.42 -3.90
C GLU A 140 -0.12 0.93 -4.74
N ALA A 141 -0.37 1.21 -6.01
CA ALA A 141 0.63 1.58 -7.00
C ALA A 141 0.31 2.94 -7.64
N LYS A 142 1.15 3.94 -7.33
CA LYS A 142 1.01 5.29 -7.87
C LYS A 142 1.72 5.42 -9.21
N THR A 143 1.14 6.19 -10.11
CA THR A 143 1.83 6.82 -11.25
C THR A 143 2.65 8.03 -10.75
N GLY A 144 3.03 8.98 -11.60
CA GLY A 144 3.59 10.27 -11.16
C GLY A 144 5.05 10.49 -11.51
N TYR A 145 5.58 9.73 -12.46
CA TYR A 145 6.92 9.98 -13.00
C TYR A 145 6.96 10.22 -14.51
N HIS A 146 5.81 10.19 -15.20
CA HIS A 146 5.71 10.72 -16.56
C HIS A 146 5.25 12.18 -16.60
N LEU A 147 4.33 12.56 -15.73
CA LEU A 147 3.81 13.93 -15.58
C LEU A 147 3.24 14.54 -16.88
N THR A 148 2.87 13.69 -17.81
CA THR A 148 2.15 14.02 -19.05
C THR A 148 0.90 13.17 -19.15
N ARG A 149 -0.16 13.69 -19.79
CA ARG A 149 -1.41 12.95 -19.93
C ARG A 149 -1.19 11.52 -20.47
N ASP A 150 -0.54 11.44 -21.59
CA ASP A 150 -0.39 10.14 -22.30
C ASP A 150 0.52 9.17 -21.53
N GLY A 151 1.60 9.67 -20.91
CA GLY A 151 2.51 8.87 -20.08
C GLY A 151 1.84 8.35 -18.82
N GLU A 152 1.16 9.20 -18.06
CA GLU A 152 0.47 8.79 -16.83
C GLU A 152 -0.66 7.79 -17.12
N LEU A 153 -1.41 7.97 -18.22
CA LEU A 153 -2.44 7.01 -18.65
C LEU A 153 -1.84 5.69 -19.15
N ALA A 154 -0.66 5.73 -19.77
CA ALA A 154 0.08 4.52 -20.13
C ALA A 154 0.50 3.74 -18.88
N ASP A 155 0.95 4.43 -17.82
CA ASP A 155 1.30 3.82 -16.53
C ASP A 155 0.09 3.15 -15.86
N VAL A 156 -1.08 3.80 -15.86
CA VAL A 156 -2.32 3.20 -15.35
C VAL A 156 -2.63 1.89 -16.09
N ARG A 157 -2.58 1.90 -17.42
CA ARG A 157 -2.85 0.70 -18.23
C ARG A 157 -1.80 -0.38 -18.01
N LEU A 158 -0.52 -0.01 -17.91
CA LEU A 158 0.57 -0.93 -17.60
C LEU A 158 0.32 -1.70 -16.30
N LEU A 159 -0.05 -1.00 -15.23
CA LEU A 159 -0.36 -1.61 -13.94
C LEU A 159 -1.54 -2.57 -14.02
N ARG A 160 -2.60 -2.20 -14.77
CA ARG A 160 -3.76 -3.07 -14.99
C ARG A 160 -3.44 -4.32 -15.81
N GLU A 161 -2.58 -4.21 -16.80
CA GLU A 161 -2.15 -5.39 -17.57
C GLU A 161 -1.25 -6.30 -16.74
N LEU A 162 -0.29 -5.76 -16.00
CA LEU A 162 0.58 -6.55 -15.14
C LEU A 162 -0.19 -7.30 -14.03
N GLU A 163 -1.23 -6.70 -13.45
CA GLU A 163 -2.06 -7.37 -12.43
C GLU A 163 -2.68 -8.69 -12.94
N LYS A 164 -2.95 -8.80 -14.24
CA LYS A 164 -3.53 -10.00 -14.88
C LYS A 164 -2.53 -11.12 -15.08
N GLU A 165 -1.24 -10.82 -15.06
CA GLU A 165 -0.19 -11.82 -15.22
C GLU A 165 -0.14 -12.78 -14.03
N PRO A 166 0.28 -14.04 -14.23
CA PRO A 166 0.54 -14.96 -13.13
C PRO A 166 1.58 -14.40 -12.15
N MET A 167 1.42 -14.73 -10.87
CA MET A 167 2.36 -14.35 -9.81
C MET A 167 2.50 -12.83 -9.62
N MET A 168 1.43 -12.09 -9.79
CA MET A 168 1.34 -10.67 -9.46
C MET A 168 0.43 -10.44 -8.26
N PRO A 169 0.70 -9.43 -7.40
CA PRO A 169 -0.26 -9.01 -6.38
C PRO A 169 -1.49 -8.36 -7.03
N ARG A 170 -2.54 -8.16 -6.26
CA ARG A 170 -3.62 -7.26 -6.64
C ARG A 170 -3.10 -5.84 -6.62
N VAL A 171 -3.50 -5.02 -7.58
CA VAL A 171 -2.99 -3.66 -7.71
C VAL A 171 -4.14 -2.66 -7.55
N HIS A 172 -4.03 -1.79 -6.56
CA HIS A 172 -4.86 -0.60 -6.45
C HIS A 172 -4.13 0.56 -7.12
N VAL A 173 -4.62 1.03 -8.26
CA VAL A 173 -3.93 2.03 -9.08
C VAL A 173 -4.30 3.44 -8.67
N THR A 174 -3.31 4.24 -8.28
CA THR A 174 -3.50 5.64 -7.91
C THR A 174 -2.89 6.57 -8.97
N PHE A 175 -3.73 7.42 -9.56
CA PHE A 175 -3.31 8.46 -10.48
C PHE A 175 -2.68 9.63 -9.70
N LEU A 176 -1.38 9.86 -9.88
CA LEU A 176 -0.59 10.90 -9.18
C LEU A 176 0.12 11.84 -10.17
N ALA A 177 -0.55 12.34 -11.20
CA ALA A 177 0.07 13.36 -12.07
C ALA A 177 0.43 14.64 -11.29
N ALA A 178 -0.30 14.98 -10.23
CA ALA A 178 0.05 16.08 -9.33
C ALA A 178 1.13 15.68 -8.29
N HIS A 179 2.24 15.09 -8.75
CA HIS A 179 3.40 14.74 -7.93
C HIS A 179 4.39 15.91 -7.82
N VAL A 180 4.80 16.46 -8.96
CA VAL A 180 5.56 17.70 -9.08
C VAL A 180 5.16 18.42 -10.37
N VAL A 181 5.48 19.71 -10.48
CA VAL A 181 5.30 20.44 -11.73
C VAL A 181 6.42 20.08 -12.70
N PRO A 182 6.10 19.55 -13.90
CA PRO A 182 7.13 19.20 -14.87
C PRO A 182 7.75 20.44 -15.54
N PRO A 183 8.97 20.33 -16.10
CA PRO A 183 9.71 21.46 -16.65
C PRO A 183 8.94 22.28 -17.71
N GLU A 184 8.14 21.62 -18.54
CA GLU A 184 7.32 22.27 -19.56
C GLU A 184 6.21 23.18 -19.02
N TYR A 185 5.93 23.09 -17.72
CA TYR A 185 4.97 23.95 -17.01
C TYR A 185 5.62 24.87 -15.97
N PHE A 186 6.95 25.00 -15.93
CA PHE A 186 7.58 25.94 -15.01
C PHE A 186 7.08 27.37 -15.26
N GLY A 187 6.66 28.03 -14.16
CA GLY A 187 6.02 29.34 -14.21
C GLY A 187 4.54 29.32 -14.62
N ARG A 188 3.98 28.14 -14.94
CA ARG A 188 2.59 27.95 -15.36
C ARG A 188 1.90 26.85 -14.55
N GLN A 189 2.21 26.78 -13.25
CA GLN A 189 1.71 25.70 -12.36
C GLN A 189 0.17 25.59 -12.37
N ARG A 190 -0.53 26.73 -12.42
CA ARG A 190 -2.00 26.74 -12.48
C ARG A 190 -2.53 26.02 -13.73
N GLU A 191 -1.93 26.26 -14.89
CA GLU A 191 -2.31 25.59 -16.14
C GLU A 191 -2.09 24.07 -16.03
N TYR A 192 -1.01 23.65 -15.36
CA TYR A 192 -0.75 22.22 -15.11
C TYR A 192 -1.81 21.61 -14.20
N VAL A 193 -2.18 22.26 -13.13
CA VAL A 193 -3.22 21.80 -12.18
C VAL A 193 -4.57 21.67 -12.88
N GLU A 194 -4.95 22.65 -13.72
CA GLU A 194 -6.17 22.61 -14.53
C GLU A 194 -6.14 21.40 -15.50
N ALA A 195 -5.02 21.18 -16.17
CA ALA A 195 -4.81 20.04 -17.06
C ALA A 195 -4.92 18.70 -16.33
N VAL A 196 -4.24 18.53 -15.18
CA VAL A 196 -4.29 17.32 -14.36
C VAL A 196 -5.72 17.02 -13.90
N GLY A 197 -6.46 18.05 -13.47
CA GLY A 197 -7.89 17.91 -13.13
C GLY A 197 -8.72 17.37 -14.30
N ALA A 198 -8.47 17.87 -15.51
CA ALA A 198 -9.15 17.39 -16.72
C ALA A 198 -8.77 15.93 -17.07
N TRP A 199 -7.53 15.48 -16.78
CA TRP A 199 -7.08 14.11 -17.06
C TRP A 199 -7.68 13.07 -16.11
N CYS A 200 -8.27 13.45 -14.99
CA CYS A 200 -8.86 12.51 -14.02
C CYS A 200 -9.94 11.61 -14.66
N ALA A 201 -10.75 12.14 -15.59
CA ALA A 201 -11.76 11.33 -16.30
C ALA A 201 -11.11 10.25 -17.17
N ASP A 202 -10.05 10.61 -17.87
CA ASP A 202 -9.28 9.66 -18.68
C ASP A 202 -8.56 8.62 -17.81
N ALA A 203 -8.04 9.02 -16.64
CA ALA A 203 -7.41 8.12 -15.69
C ALA A 203 -8.42 7.10 -15.13
N ALA A 204 -9.62 7.53 -14.76
CA ALA A 204 -10.71 6.65 -14.36
C ALA A 204 -11.08 5.67 -15.48
N ALA A 205 -11.23 6.16 -16.71
CA ALA A 205 -11.52 5.32 -17.87
C ALA A 205 -10.39 4.34 -18.22
N ALA A 206 -9.12 4.70 -17.93
CA ALA A 206 -7.97 3.82 -18.08
C ALA A 206 -7.88 2.77 -16.98
N GLY A 207 -8.64 2.92 -15.88
CA GLY A 207 -8.74 1.97 -14.77
C GLY A 207 -8.06 2.41 -13.48
N ALA A 208 -7.77 3.68 -13.27
CA ALA A 208 -7.35 4.16 -11.95
C ALA A 208 -8.47 3.99 -10.92
N ASP A 209 -8.11 3.67 -9.67
CA ASP A 209 -9.04 3.55 -8.53
C ASP A 209 -9.05 4.82 -7.69
N SER A 210 -7.90 5.49 -7.61
CA SER A 210 -7.70 6.66 -6.76
C SER A 210 -7.03 7.80 -7.52
N VAL A 211 -7.17 9.02 -6.99
CA VAL A 211 -6.41 10.20 -7.35
C VAL A 211 -5.66 10.71 -6.13
N ASP A 212 -4.44 11.19 -6.33
CA ASP A 212 -3.58 11.70 -5.25
C ASP A 212 -2.89 13.01 -5.65
N VAL A 213 -2.52 13.81 -4.66
CA VAL A 213 -1.79 15.08 -4.84
C VAL A 213 -0.73 15.23 -3.78
N TYR A 214 0.46 15.66 -4.18
CA TYR A 214 1.52 16.01 -3.25
C TYR A 214 1.31 17.45 -2.72
N CYS A 215 0.52 17.56 -1.64
CA CYS A 215 0.17 18.82 -1.02
C CYS A 215 1.15 19.19 0.11
N ASP A 216 2.25 19.86 -0.22
CA ASP A 216 3.26 20.25 0.75
C ASP A 216 4.06 21.46 0.29
N GLU A 217 4.98 21.95 1.11
CA GLU A 217 5.88 23.04 0.78
C GLU A 217 6.77 22.70 -0.44
N GLY A 218 6.80 23.61 -1.41
CA GLY A 218 7.55 23.41 -2.66
C GLY A 218 6.84 22.52 -3.69
N HIS A 219 5.64 22.03 -3.39
CA HIS A 219 4.80 21.24 -4.29
C HIS A 219 3.46 21.95 -4.58
N PHE A 220 2.33 21.30 -4.34
CA PHE A 220 1.01 21.88 -4.60
C PHE A 220 0.41 22.49 -3.32
N THR A 221 -0.29 23.61 -3.49
CA THR A 221 -1.07 24.27 -2.42
C THR A 221 -2.35 23.48 -2.12
N THR A 222 -2.98 23.79 -0.99
CA THR A 222 -4.30 23.19 -0.65
C THR A 222 -5.41 23.56 -1.64
N GLU A 223 -5.34 24.75 -2.25
CA GLU A 223 -6.30 25.17 -3.28
C GLU A 223 -6.14 24.34 -4.56
N GLU A 224 -4.90 24.17 -5.02
CA GLU A 224 -4.56 23.35 -6.18
C GLU A 224 -4.89 21.86 -5.94
N ALA A 225 -4.54 21.34 -4.74
CA ALA A 225 -4.90 19.99 -4.34
C ALA A 225 -6.41 19.78 -4.31
N ARG A 226 -7.18 20.74 -3.79
CA ARG A 226 -8.64 20.71 -3.80
C ARG A 226 -9.19 20.55 -5.20
N TRP A 227 -8.68 21.31 -6.17
CA TRP A 227 -9.12 21.24 -7.55
C TRP A 227 -8.94 19.85 -8.15
N VAL A 228 -7.73 19.29 -8.02
CA VAL A 228 -7.41 17.96 -8.59
C VAL A 228 -8.21 16.86 -7.89
N LEU A 229 -8.23 16.84 -6.55
CA LEU A 229 -8.93 15.80 -5.78
C LEU A 229 -10.46 15.85 -6.00
N ALA A 230 -11.04 17.05 -6.07
CA ALA A 230 -12.47 17.20 -6.39
C ALA A 230 -12.78 16.74 -7.81
N SER A 231 -11.91 17.04 -8.79
CA SER A 231 -12.06 16.58 -10.18
C SER A 231 -12.04 15.04 -10.25
N GLY A 232 -11.11 14.40 -9.56
CA GLY A 232 -11.04 12.93 -9.50
C GLY A 232 -12.25 12.32 -8.81
N ARG A 233 -12.67 12.87 -7.66
CA ARG A 233 -13.86 12.41 -6.94
C ARG A 233 -15.13 12.50 -7.78
N ASN A 234 -15.28 13.54 -8.57
CA ASN A 234 -16.45 13.73 -9.44
C ASN A 234 -16.57 12.66 -10.54
N VAL A 235 -15.47 11.98 -10.87
CA VAL A 235 -15.45 10.87 -11.83
C VAL A 235 -15.28 9.49 -11.16
N GLY A 236 -15.46 9.42 -9.83
CA GLY A 236 -15.49 8.17 -9.07
C GLY A 236 -14.15 7.69 -8.54
N LEU A 237 -13.05 8.44 -8.69
CA LEU A 237 -11.76 8.12 -8.08
C LEU A 237 -11.80 8.42 -6.58
N LEU A 238 -11.20 7.54 -5.77
CA LEU A 238 -11.03 7.78 -4.33
C LEU A 238 -9.96 8.84 -4.10
N PRO A 239 -10.26 10.00 -3.47
CA PRO A 239 -9.26 11.03 -3.21
C PRO A 239 -8.32 10.58 -2.09
N ARG A 240 -7.02 10.78 -2.29
CA ARG A 240 -5.93 10.58 -1.33
C ARG A 240 -5.05 11.83 -1.34
N ILE A 241 -4.25 12.04 -0.29
CA ILE A 241 -3.41 13.23 -0.23
C ILE A 241 -2.09 12.94 0.48
N HIS A 242 -0.95 13.25 -0.15
CA HIS A 242 0.31 13.38 0.56
C HIS A 242 0.28 14.65 1.41
N ALA A 243 0.48 14.52 2.70
CA ALA A 243 0.29 15.57 3.68
C ALA A 243 1.41 15.59 4.73
N GLY A 244 1.91 16.79 5.05
CA GLY A 244 2.78 16.99 6.20
C GLY A 244 4.12 16.27 6.13
N LEU A 245 4.72 16.13 4.97
CA LEU A 245 6.06 15.54 4.80
C LEU A 245 7.18 16.52 5.14
N PHE A 246 6.99 17.80 4.83
CA PHE A 246 7.94 18.88 5.12
C PHE A 246 7.33 19.97 6.01
N SER A 247 6.02 20.22 5.89
CA SER A 247 5.36 21.34 6.56
C SER A 247 3.87 21.08 6.81
N ARG A 248 3.30 21.87 7.72
CA ARG A 248 1.85 21.91 7.96
C ARG A 248 1.22 22.96 7.04
N ARG A 249 0.53 22.56 6.00
CA ARG A 249 -0.11 23.44 5.01
C ARG A 249 -1.63 23.30 4.91
N GLY A 250 -2.29 22.75 5.95
CA GLY A 250 -3.74 22.54 5.94
C GLY A 250 -4.19 21.35 5.09
N ALA A 251 -3.28 20.45 4.69
CA ALA A 251 -3.61 19.28 3.89
C ALA A 251 -4.52 18.29 4.64
N VAL A 252 -4.37 18.16 5.96
CA VAL A 252 -5.23 17.34 6.82
C VAL A 252 -6.65 17.88 6.89
N GLN A 253 -6.81 19.20 7.01
CA GLN A 253 -8.10 19.88 6.96
C GLN A 253 -8.78 19.64 5.61
N LEU A 254 -8.03 19.76 4.53
CA LEU A 254 -8.52 19.47 3.18
C LEU A 254 -8.94 18.00 3.02
N ALA A 255 -8.15 17.07 3.57
CA ALA A 255 -8.50 15.65 3.57
C ALA A 255 -9.84 15.39 4.27
N ALA A 256 -10.08 16.03 5.41
CA ALA A 256 -11.33 15.93 6.15
C ALA A 256 -12.52 16.54 5.37
N GLU A 257 -12.34 17.72 4.77
CA GLU A 257 -13.38 18.39 3.97
C GLU A 257 -13.78 17.58 2.73
N LEU A 258 -12.83 16.95 2.08
CA LEU A 258 -13.09 16.16 0.87
C LEU A 258 -13.45 14.70 1.17
N GLY A 259 -13.36 14.25 2.43
CA GLY A 259 -13.56 12.85 2.78
C GLY A 259 -12.53 11.95 2.10
N CYS A 260 -11.26 12.32 2.16
CA CYS A 260 -10.20 11.53 1.55
C CYS A 260 -10.12 10.12 2.16
N ALA A 261 -9.86 9.13 1.33
CA ALA A 261 -9.66 7.74 1.75
C ALA A 261 -8.41 7.57 2.63
N SER A 262 -7.44 8.47 2.50
CA SER A 262 -6.30 8.58 3.42
C SER A 262 -5.59 9.93 3.32
N ALA A 263 -4.85 10.26 4.38
CA ALA A 263 -3.79 11.25 4.37
C ALA A 263 -2.46 10.51 4.62
N ASP A 264 -1.47 10.72 3.75
CA ASP A 264 -0.28 9.90 3.65
C ASP A 264 0.98 10.69 4.03
N GLY A 265 1.88 10.09 4.84
CA GLY A 265 3.13 10.68 5.31
C GLY A 265 3.06 11.21 6.74
N LEU A 266 2.48 12.37 6.97
CA LEU A 266 2.08 12.91 8.28
C LEU A 266 3.23 13.11 9.28
N HIS A 267 4.43 13.45 8.77
CA HIS A 267 5.61 13.66 9.61
C HIS A 267 5.45 14.92 10.50
N HIS A 268 4.86 15.99 9.93
CA HIS A 268 4.62 17.25 10.63
C HIS A 268 3.14 17.41 10.99
N MET A 269 2.76 16.88 12.15
CA MET A 269 1.38 16.92 12.67
C MET A 269 1.29 17.72 13.97
N SER A 270 0.13 18.32 14.22
CA SER A 270 -0.24 18.86 15.54
C SER A 270 -1.34 18.02 16.19
N ASP A 271 -1.59 18.27 17.46
CA ASP A 271 -2.72 17.67 18.19
C ASP A 271 -4.07 18.02 17.54
N GLU A 272 -4.18 19.23 16.95
CA GLU A 272 -5.38 19.67 16.23
C GLU A 272 -5.59 18.84 14.96
N ASP A 273 -4.52 18.57 14.17
CA ASP A 273 -4.61 17.71 12.98
C ASP A 273 -5.06 16.30 13.36
N ILE A 274 -4.51 15.73 14.43
CA ILE A 274 -4.93 14.41 14.94
C ILE A 274 -6.41 14.42 15.35
N ALA A 275 -6.85 15.48 16.06
CA ALA A 275 -8.25 15.63 16.45
C ALA A 275 -9.19 15.72 15.25
N ILE A 276 -8.77 16.43 14.18
CA ILE A 276 -9.52 16.52 12.91
C ILE A 276 -9.61 15.15 12.26
N MET A 277 -8.49 14.43 12.09
CA MET A 277 -8.49 13.09 11.51
C MET A 277 -9.41 12.13 12.27
N SER A 278 -9.31 12.13 13.61
CA SER A 278 -10.17 11.33 14.47
C SER A 278 -11.65 11.69 14.32
N ARG A 279 -11.98 12.98 14.36
CA ARG A 279 -13.36 13.48 14.29
C ARG A 279 -14.04 13.17 12.95
N TYR A 280 -13.30 13.33 11.86
CA TYR A 280 -13.84 13.16 10.51
C TYR A 280 -13.55 11.78 9.90
N GLY A 281 -12.89 10.88 10.65
CA GLY A 281 -12.61 9.53 10.24
C GLY A 281 -11.62 9.44 9.08
N VAL A 282 -10.69 10.39 8.96
CA VAL A 282 -9.63 10.35 7.93
C VAL A 282 -8.54 9.37 8.37
N PRO A 283 -8.29 8.27 7.64
CA PRO A 283 -7.24 7.33 7.98
C PRO A 283 -5.84 7.90 7.68
N ALA A 284 -4.84 7.44 8.42
CA ALA A 284 -3.44 7.75 8.20
C ALA A 284 -2.72 6.61 7.48
N VAL A 285 -1.96 6.91 6.44
CA VAL A 285 -0.95 5.99 5.89
C VAL A 285 0.43 6.50 6.29
N VAL A 286 1.19 5.64 6.99
CA VAL A 286 2.52 5.99 7.51
C VAL A 286 3.58 5.01 7.02
N SER A 287 4.77 5.56 6.71
CA SER A 287 5.86 4.82 6.09
C SER A 287 7.12 4.91 6.96
N PRO A 288 7.44 3.86 7.76
CA PRO A 288 8.51 3.93 8.75
C PRO A 288 9.90 4.09 8.13
N ALA A 289 10.15 3.51 6.96
CA ALA A 289 11.45 3.62 6.29
C ALA A 289 11.76 5.06 5.87
N THR A 290 10.82 5.72 5.22
CA THR A 290 10.95 7.13 4.80
C THR A 290 11.02 8.05 6.01
N ALA A 291 10.24 7.80 7.07
CA ALA A 291 10.27 8.57 8.29
C ALA A 291 11.66 8.53 8.96
N LEU A 292 12.27 7.34 9.04
CA LEU A 292 13.63 7.17 9.55
C LEU A 292 14.67 7.89 8.70
N GLN A 293 14.59 7.79 7.37
CA GLN A 293 15.52 8.47 6.46
C GLN A 293 15.37 10.00 6.47
N ARG A 294 14.17 10.51 6.76
CA ARG A 294 13.93 11.96 6.92
C ARG A 294 14.30 12.48 8.31
N GLY A 295 14.48 11.58 9.30
CA GLY A 295 14.77 11.94 10.68
C GLY A 295 13.59 12.57 11.42
N HIS A 296 12.37 12.44 10.91
CA HIS A 296 11.17 13.00 11.52
C HIS A 296 10.06 11.95 11.53
N LEU A 297 9.68 11.50 12.71
CA LEU A 297 8.70 10.43 12.89
C LEU A 297 7.28 11.00 13.08
N PRO A 298 6.27 10.51 12.35
CA PRO A 298 4.88 10.86 12.62
C PRO A 298 4.46 10.40 14.03
N PRO A 299 3.55 11.13 14.71
CA PRO A 299 3.11 10.82 16.08
C PRO A 299 2.10 9.65 16.12
N VAL A 300 2.48 8.48 15.58
CA VAL A 300 1.59 7.33 15.36
C VAL A 300 0.92 6.85 16.63
N ARG A 301 1.65 6.80 17.77
CA ARG A 301 1.06 6.39 19.05
C ARG A 301 -0.06 7.34 19.52
N GLN A 302 0.11 8.63 19.28
CA GLN A 302 -0.93 9.61 19.59
C GLN A 302 -2.13 9.44 18.66
N MET A 303 -1.91 9.24 17.36
CA MET A 303 -2.98 8.95 16.39
C MET A 303 -3.80 7.73 16.83
N ILE A 304 -3.15 6.60 17.16
CA ILE A 304 -3.82 5.38 17.66
C ILE A 304 -4.62 5.67 18.93
N LYS A 305 -4.03 6.38 19.88
CA LYS A 305 -4.70 6.76 21.14
C LYS A 305 -5.97 7.58 20.91
N HIS A 306 -6.00 8.41 19.88
CA HIS A 306 -7.16 9.21 19.49
C HIS A 306 -8.12 8.49 18.53
N GLY A 307 -7.90 7.20 18.25
CA GLY A 307 -8.76 6.39 17.38
C GLY A 307 -8.60 6.65 15.89
N VAL A 308 -7.52 7.31 15.47
CA VAL A 308 -7.19 7.43 14.04
C VAL A 308 -6.82 6.05 13.51
N GLN A 309 -7.46 5.63 12.43
CA GLN A 309 -7.15 4.38 11.77
C GLN A 309 -5.81 4.48 11.05
N ILE A 310 -4.92 3.51 11.27
CA ILE A 310 -3.60 3.48 10.66
C ILE A 310 -3.53 2.40 9.59
N ALA A 311 -2.90 2.73 8.48
CA ALA A 311 -2.38 1.79 7.50
C ALA A 311 -0.86 1.99 7.34
N LEU A 312 -0.16 0.91 6.97
CA LEU A 312 1.27 0.95 6.67
C LEU A 312 1.51 0.94 5.17
N GLY A 313 2.47 1.76 4.73
CA GLY A 313 3.03 1.73 3.40
C GLY A 313 4.55 1.60 3.45
N SER A 314 5.16 0.98 2.44
CA SER A 314 6.61 0.96 2.30
C SER A 314 7.16 2.30 1.85
N ASP A 315 6.36 3.08 1.13
CA ASP A 315 6.80 4.22 0.34
C ASP A 315 7.96 3.84 -0.61
N HIS A 316 7.81 2.65 -1.23
CA HIS A 316 8.78 2.20 -2.23
C HIS A 316 8.88 3.20 -3.37
N ASN A 317 10.04 3.79 -3.55
CA ASN A 317 10.31 4.80 -4.57
C ASN A 317 11.81 4.85 -4.90
N PRO A 318 12.22 5.42 -6.05
CA PRO A 318 13.62 5.42 -6.48
C PRO A 318 14.56 6.28 -5.62
N GLY A 319 14.02 7.11 -4.71
CA GLY A 319 14.81 8.10 -3.97
C GLY A 319 15.06 7.77 -2.51
N PHE A 320 14.11 7.13 -1.85
CA PHE A 320 14.17 6.92 -0.40
C PHE A 320 14.10 5.46 0.01
N CYS A 321 13.29 4.65 -0.65
CA CYS A 321 12.99 3.31 -0.14
C CYS A 321 12.86 2.30 -1.27
N GLY A 322 13.63 1.22 -1.24
CA GLY A 322 13.52 0.08 -2.16
C GLY A 322 12.86 -1.15 -1.55
N ILE A 323 12.16 -1.02 -0.41
CA ILE A 323 11.56 -2.14 0.30
C ILE A 323 10.31 -2.62 -0.44
N THR A 324 10.23 -3.94 -0.67
CA THR A 324 9.05 -4.65 -1.18
C THR A 324 8.50 -5.66 -0.18
N SER A 325 8.97 -5.63 1.08
CA SER A 325 8.60 -6.57 2.14
C SER A 325 7.83 -5.86 3.24
N MET A 326 6.52 -6.07 3.30
CA MET A 326 5.70 -5.52 4.37
C MET A 326 6.00 -6.14 5.74
N SER A 327 6.57 -7.34 5.82
CA SER A 327 7.06 -7.89 7.10
C SER A 327 8.20 -7.04 7.69
N LEU A 328 9.10 -6.51 6.84
CA LEU A 328 10.12 -5.55 7.27
C LEU A 328 9.51 -4.21 7.70
N VAL A 329 8.51 -3.72 6.95
CA VAL A 329 7.78 -2.47 7.29
C VAL A 329 7.08 -2.60 8.65
N ILE A 330 6.46 -3.76 8.96
CA ILE A 330 5.88 -4.07 10.26
C ILE A 330 6.94 -4.00 11.37
N ALA A 331 8.10 -4.67 11.20
CA ALA A 331 9.19 -4.63 12.17
C ALA A 331 9.65 -3.19 12.45
N MET A 332 9.82 -2.40 11.39
CA MET A 332 10.21 -0.99 11.50
C MET A 332 9.13 -0.14 12.19
N ALA A 333 7.85 -0.39 11.93
CA ALA A 333 6.74 0.32 12.58
C ALA A 333 6.70 0.03 14.09
N VAL A 334 6.94 -1.22 14.49
CA VAL A 334 7.05 -1.57 15.91
C VAL A 334 8.26 -0.87 16.54
N ALA A 335 9.43 -0.91 15.90
CA ALA A 335 10.67 -0.36 16.45
C ALA A 335 10.67 1.17 16.47
N ALA A 336 10.27 1.84 15.36
CA ALA A 336 10.38 3.28 15.20
C ALA A 336 9.15 4.05 15.70
N PHE A 337 7.95 3.53 15.46
CA PHE A 337 6.71 4.21 15.86
C PHE A 337 6.18 3.73 17.22
N GLY A 338 6.79 2.68 17.79
CA GLY A 338 6.35 2.09 19.07
C GLY A 338 4.94 1.49 18.99
N MET A 339 4.55 0.99 17.82
CA MET A 339 3.30 0.25 17.66
C MET A 339 3.39 -1.10 18.36
N SER A 340 2.26 -1.63 18.85
CA SER A 340 2.21 -3.05 19.20
C SER A 340 2.30 -3.90 17.92
N VAL A 341 2.74 -5.15 18.06
CA VAL A 341 2.74 -6.10 16.91
C VAL A 341 1.35 -6.24 16.31
N ASN A 342 0.33 -6.31 17.16
CA ASN A 342 -1.06 -6.43 16.72
C ASN A 342 -1.54 -5.19 15.95
N ASP A 343 -1.20 -3.98 16.41
CA ASP A 343 -1.57 -2.75 15.69
C ASP A 343 -0.84 -2.67 14.34
N ALA A 344 0.44 -3.06 14.29
CA ALA A 344 1.22 -3.05 13.06
C ALA A 344 0.72 -4.10 12.04
N LEU A 345 0.38 -5.32 12.50
CA LEU A 345 -0.25 -6.33 11.65
C LEU A 345 -1.62 -5.88 11.14
N ARG A 346 -2.45 -5.30 12.04
CA ARG A 346 -3.75 -4.74 11.64
C ARG A 346 -3.58 -3.63 10.60
N ALA A 347 -2.61 -2.75 10.78
CA ALA A 347 -2.32 -1.66 9.85
C ALA A 347 -1.83 -2.16 8.47
N ALA A 348 -1.08 -3.28 8.44
CA ALA A 348 -0.59 -3.92 7.21
C ALA A 348 -1.59 -4.92 6.59
N THR A 349 -2.79 -5.08 7.14
CA THR A 349 -3.84 -5.97 6.65
C THR A 349 -5.17 -5.21 6.55
N LEU A 350 -6.01 -5.22 7.57
CA LEU A 350 -7.31 -4.56 7.60
C LEU A 350 -7.19 -3.03 7.37
N GLY A 351 -6.20 -2.37 7.98
CA GLY A 351 -5.96 -0.93 7.79
C GLY A 351 -5.66 -0.61 6.32
N GLY A 352 -4.76 -1.37 5.69
CA GLY A 352 -4.47 -1.26 4.26
C GLY A 352 -5.72 -1.48 3.41
N ALA A 353 -6.50 -2.54 3.68
CA ALA A 353 -7.74 -2.83 2.96
C ALA A 353 -8.74 -1.66 3.05
N THR A 354 -8.87 -1.06 4.23
CA THR A 354 -9.81 0.06 4.45
C THR A 354 -9.43 1.29 3.61
N VAL A 355 -8.17 1.72 3.66
CA VAL A 355 -7.73 2.93 2.92
C VAL A 355 -7.75 2.72 1.41
N LEU A 356 -7.78 1.47 0.94
CA LEU A 356 -7.93 1.14 -0.48
C LEU A 356 -9.39 0.89 -0.88
N GLY A 357 -10.36 1.03 0.03
CA GLY A 357 -11.76 0.72 -0.27
C GLY A 357 -11.99 -0.74 -0.71
N ALA A 358 -11.17 -1.67 -0.20
CA ALA A 358 -11.16 -3.08 -0.58
C ALA A 358 -11.70 -3.99 0.55
N PRO A 359 -13.02 -4.00 0.81
CA PRO A 359 -13.60 -4.68 1.96
C PRO A 359 -13.54 -6.22 1.87
N ASP A 360 -13.16 -6.76 0.72
CA ASP A 360 -13.11 -8.20 0.46
C ASP A 360 -11.81 -8.89 0.94
N ARG A 361 -10.84 -8.14 1.51
CA ARG A 361 -9.52 -8.63 1.92
C ARG A 361 -9.04 -8.02 3.24
N GLY A 362 -7.82 -8.38 3.67
CA GLY A 362 -7.22 -7.89 4.93
C GLY A 362 -7.71 -8.61 6.18
N VAL A 363 -8.68 -9.50 6.05
CA VAL A 363 -9.23 -10.37 7.13
C VAL A 363 -9.47 -11.76 6.58
N LEU A 364 -9.16 -12.79 7.37
CA LEU A 364 -9.55 -14.17 7.07
C LEU A 364 -10.92 -14.45 7.71
N ALA A 365 -11.96 -14.37 6.90
CA ALA A 365 -13.35 -14.61 7.30
C ALA A 365 -14.15 -15.20 6.13
N PRO A 366 -15.23 -15.96 6.37
CA PRO A 366 -16.07 -16.50 5.32
C PRO A 366 -16.53 -15.42 4.32
N GLY A 367 -16.47 -15.74 3.04
CA GLY A 367 -16.82 -14.85 1.92
C GLY A 367 -15.71 -13.86 1.50
N ARG A 368 -14.63 -13.73 2.27
CA ARG A 368 -13.48 -12.90 1.92
C ARG A 368 -12.54 -13.64 0.97
N LEU A 369 -11.69 -12.87 0.27
CA LEU A 369 -10.66 -13.46 -0.60
C LEU A 369 -9.69 -14.34 0.19
N ALA A 370 -9.34 -15.48 -0.38
CA ALA A 370 -8.36 -16.39 0.20
C ALA A 370 -6.92 -15.95 -0.13
N ASP A 371 -6.60 -14.71 0.26
CA ASP A 371 -5.25 -14.18 0.23
C ASP A 371 -4.61 -14.51 1.59
N ILE A 372 -3.73 -15.51 1.62
CA ILE A 372 -3.25 -16.17 2.85
C ILE A 372 -1.73 -16.27 2.81
N VAL A 373 -1.07 -16.08 3.93
CA VAL A 373 0.38 -16.27 4.07
C VAL A 373 0.71 -17.17 5.24
N GLN A 374 1.48 -18.21 4.97
CA GLN A 374 2.17 -19.03 5.97
C GLN A 374 3.57 -18.46 6.19
N TRP A 375 3.93 -18.19 7.44
CA TRP A 375 5.22 -17.61 7.80
C TRP A 375 6.20 -18.66 8.30
N ASP A 376 7.50 -18.35 8.18
CA ASP A 376 8.57 -19.14 8.81
C ASP A 376 8.70 -18.75 10.30
N ALA A 377 7.59 -18.92 11.02
CA ALA A 377 7.45 -18.62 12.44
C ALA A 377 6.23 -19.37 13.00
N ASP A 378 6.14 -19.45 14.31
CA ASP A 378 5.04 -20.05 15.08
C ASP A 378 4.26 -19.02 15.92
N HIS A 379 4.72 -17.75 15.95
CA HIS A 379 4.14 -16.70 16.76
C HIS A 379 4.24 -15.33 16.08
N GLU A 380 3.21 -14.50 16.18
CA GLU A 380 3.16 -13.15 15.58
C GLU A 380 4.24 -12.20 16.09
N GLY A 381 4.76 -12.43 17.28
CA GLY A 381 5.91 -11.69 17.83
C GLY A 381 7.16 -11.73 16.94
N ALA A 382 7.27 -12.74 16.06
CA ALA A 382 8.36 -12.86 15.10
C ALA A 382 8.43 -11.66 14.14
N PHE A 383 7.31 -11.01 13.82
CA PHE A 383 7.31 -9.80 13.00
C PHE A 383 8.12 -8.65 13.59
N ALA A 384 8.14 -8.51 14.92
CA ALA A 384 8.92 -7.47 15.58
C ALA A 384 10.37 -7.92 15.87
N TRP A 385 10.55 -9.21 16.10
CA TRP A 385 11.87 -9.78 16.49
C TRP A 385 12.77 -10.04 15.28
N SER A 386 12.21 -10.52 14.17
CA SER A 386 12.95 -10.91 12.98
C SER A 386 12.79 -9.85 11.87
N PHE A 387 13.74 -8.93 11.76
CA PHE A 387 13.79 -8.00 10.64
C PHE A 387 13.98 -8.78 9.34
N GLY A 388 12.93 -8.83 8.51
CA GLY A 388 12.93 -9.60 7.25
C GLY A 388 12.38 -11.02 7.39
N LEU A 389 11.40 -11.23 8.30
CA LEU A 389 10.65 -12.48 8.37
C LEU A 389 10.11 -12.86 6.97
N LYS A 390 10.37 -14.10 6.56
CA LYS A 390 10.02 -14.59 5.23
C LYS A 390 8.76 -15.46 5.26
N PRO A 391 7.89 -15.38 4.23
CA PRO A 391 6.84 -16.35 4.06
C PRO A 391 7.42 -17.72 3.64
N ARG A 392 6.79 -18.79 4.09
CA ARG A 392 7.02 -20.15 3.59
C ARG A 392 6.16 -20.44 2.36
N ARG A 393 4.90 -19.98 2.40
CA ARG A 393 3.95 -20.11 1.30
C ARG A 393 3.03 -18.90 1.23
N VAL A 394 2.61 -18.57 0.05
CA VAL A 394 1.66 -17.49 -0.23
C VAL A 394 0.56 -18.05 -1.11
N TRP A 395 -0.69 -17.77 -0.78
CA TRP A 395 -1.85 -18.02 -1.63
C TRP A 395 -2.48 -16.69 -2.00
N ARG A 396 -2.71 -16.48 -3.28
CA ARG A 396 -3.46 -15.34 -3.80
C ARG A 396 -4.77 -15.86 -4.40
N GLY A 397 -5.89 -15.49 -3.77
CA GLY A 397 -7.19 -16.03 -4.16
C GLY A 397 -7.21 -17.56 -4.13
N GLY A 398 -6.76 -18.19 -3.04
CA GLY A 398 -6.72 -19.64 -2.86
C GLY A 398 -5.72 -20.40 -3.72
N THR A 399 -5.06 -19.73 -4.67
CA THR A 399 -4.05 -20.33 -5.55
C THR A 399 -2.66 -20.16 -4.95
N PRO A 400 -1.89 -21.23 -4.74
CA PRO A 400 -0.50 -21.12 -4.30
C PRO A 400 0.33 -20.32 -5.31
N VAL A 401 1.15 -19.41 -4.80
CA VAL A 401 2.07 -18.60 -5.61
C VAL A 401 3.36 -19.39 -5.91
N GLN A 402 3.79 -20.22 -4.99
CA GLN A 402 4.86 -21.23 -5.13
C GLN A 402 4.71 -22.28 -4.04
#